data_072171f81d8dbfe59507002f8d69d8aa
#
_entry.id   072171f81d8dbfe59507002f8d69d8aa
#
_cell.length_a   1.000
_cell.length_b   1.000
_cell.length_c   1.000
_cell.angle_alpha   90.00
_cell.angle_beta   90.00
_cell.angle_gamma   90.00
#
_symmetry.space_group_name_H-M   'P 1'
#
loop_
_entity.id
_entity.type
_entity.pdbx_description
1 polymer ?
#
loop_
_entity_poly.entity_id
_entity_poly.type
_entity_poly.pdbx_seq_one_letter_code
_entity_poly.pdbx_strand_id
1 'polypeptide(L)'
;ASALYGSRASHGVILITTKKAEKDRISVEYNGSYTIDTQLAKWDDIQEIYGAGYNGELPTSSTSGTNSSWGPKADDFMFKYFDGEERPFMMHPNNASDFFRTGFTTQNSAILSVNSGKTGMRFSVTDMRNKDILPNTYES
;
A
#
# COMPACT_ATOMS: atom_id res chain seq x y z
N ALA A 1 -38.59 -4.47 -16.92
CA ALA A 1 -37.47 -5.39 -17.19
C ALA A 1 -37.97 -6.82 -17.43
N SER A 2 -38.85 -7.36 -16.60
CA SER A 2 -39.39 -8.74 -16.74
C SER A 2 -40.17 -9.00 -18.03
N ALA A 3 -40.84 -7.98 -18.59
CA ALA A 3 -41.55 -8.11 -19.85
C ALA A 3 -40.66 -8.33 -21.09
N LEU A 4 -39.41 -7.86 -21.04
CA LEU A 4 -38.45 -7.98 -22.15
C LEU A 4 -37.47 -9.13 -21.97
N TYR A 5 -37.15 -9.48 -20.72
CA TYR A 5 -36.08 -10.43 -20.40
C TYR A 5 -36.55 -11.67 -19.62
N GLY A 6 -37.88 -11.81 -19.45
CA GLY A 6 -38.52 -12.96 -18.81
C GLY A 6 -38.31 -13.03 -17.27
N SER A 7 -38.70 -14.16 -16.67
CA SER A 7 -38.62 -14.37 -15.22
C SER A 7 -37.21 -14.31 -14.62
N ARG A 8 -36.18 -14.49 -15.41
CA ARG A 8 -34.78 -14.36 -14.97
C ARG A 8 -34.36 -12.93 -14.61
N ALA A 9 -35.14 -11.94 -15.00
CA ALA A 9 -34.93 -10.53 -14.73
C ALA A 9 -35.64 -10.00 -13.48
N SER A 10 -36.20 -10.89 -12.63
CA SER A 10 -36.88 -10.51 -11.40
C SER A 10 -36.01 -9.75 -10.40
N HIS A 11 -34.69 -9.95 -10.43
CA HIS A 11 -33.72 -9.30 -9.55
C HIS A 11 -32.95 -8.16 -10.23
N GLY A 12 -33.38 -7.73 -11.41
CA GLY A 12 -32.73 -6.69 -12.20
C GLY A 12 -31.96 -7.24 -13.39
N VAL A 13 -31.62 -6.34 -14.31
CA VAL A 13 -30.84 -6.64 -15.52
C VAL A 13 -29.73 -5.65 -15.63
N ILE A 14 -28.50 -6.13 -15.82
CA ILE A 14 -27.35 -5.30 -16.17
C ILE A 14 -27.18 -5.35 -17.68
N LEU A 15 -27.49 -4.24 -18.35
CA LEU A 15 -27.29 -4.10 -19.80
C LEU A 15 -25.94 -3.43 -20.04
N ILE A 16 -25.00 -4.18 -20.62
CA ILE A 16 -23.68 -3.66 -21.01
C ILE A 16 -23.74 -3.28 -22.49
N THR A 17 -23.65 -1.98 -22.75
CA THR A 17 -23.53 -1.47 -24.12
C THR A 17 -22.12 -0.93 -24.31
N THR A 18 -21.37 -1.52 -25.23
CA THR A 18 -20.02 -1.03 -25.56
C THR A 18 -20.13 0.30 -26.33
N LYS A 19 -19.19 1.21 -26.05
CA LYS A 19 -19.08 2.45 -26.84
C LYS A 19 -18.79 2.10 -28.29
N LYS A 20 -19.63 2.58 -29.20
CA LYS A 20 -19.36 2.50 -30.64
C LYS A 20 -18.43 3.65 -31.01
N ALA A 21 -17.45 3.35 -31.85
CA ALA A 21 -16.60 4.39 -32.42
C ALA A 21 -17.45 5.31 -33.35
N GLU A 22 -17.21 6.61 -33.30
CA GLU A 22 -17.82 7.57 -34.21
C GLU A 22 -17.36 7.28 -35.65
N LYS A 23 -18.25 7.51 -36.61
CA LYS A 23 -17.96 7.25 -38.04
C LYS A 23 -16.76 8.06 -38.52
N ASP A 24 -15.90 7.40 -39.29
CA ASP A 24 -14.78 8.00 -40.02
C ASP A 24 -13.85 8.88 -39.14
N ARG A 25 -13.55 8.37 -37.95
CA ARG A 25 -12.70 9.08 -37.00
C ARG A 25 -11.57 8.21 -36.46
N ILE A 26 -10.39 8.81 -36.40
CA ILE A 26 -9.28 8.29 -35.62
C ILE A 26 -9.22 9.07 -34.31
N SER A 27 -9.23 8.39 -33.18
CA SER A 27 -9.05 9.01 -31.88
C SER A 27 -7.92 8.33 -31.11
N VAL A 28 -7.12 9.15 -30.46
CA VAL A 28 -6.12 8.72 -29.49
C VAL A 28 -6.53 9.27 -28.14
N GLU A 29 -6.62 8.39 -27.17
CA GLU A 29 -6.95 8.74 -25.78
C GLU A 29 -5.79 8.28 -24.90
N TYR A 30 -5.31 9.16 -24.04
CA TYR A 30 -4.31 8.83 -23.06
C TYR A 30 -4.86 9.17 -21.67
N ASN A 31 -4.79 8.17 -20.78
CA ASN A 31 -5.18 8.31 -19.38
C ASN A 31 -3.98 7.96 -18.50
N GLY A 32 -3.55 8.92 -17.71
CA GLY A 32 -2.50 8.74 -16.72
C GLY A 32 -3.03 9.02 -15.32
N SER A 33 -2.68 8.18 -14.36
CA SER A 33 -2.90 8.43 -12.94
C SER A 33 -1.62 8.22 -12.15
N TYR A 34 -1.45 9.03 -11.13
CA TYR A 34 -0.33 8.96 -10.21
C TYR A 34 -0.86 9.08 -8.78
N THR A 35 -0.61 8.05 -7.98
CA THR A 35 -1.03 7.99 -6.58
C THR A 35 0.20 7.89 -5.69
N ILE A 36 0.22 8.68 -4.62
CA ILE A 36 1.26 8.66 -3.59
C ILE A 36 0.63 8.14 -2.32
N ASP A 37 1.23 7.11 -1.74
CA ASP A 37 0.78 6.49 -0.52
C ASP A 37 1.78 6.79 0.59
N THR A 38 1.29 7.33 1.69
CA THR A 38 2.10 7.63 2.88
C THR A 38 1.46 7.02 4.11
N GLN A 39 2.27 6.71 5.09
CA GLN A 39 1.79 6.23 6.38
C GLN A 39 0.90 7.30 7.03
N LEU A 40 -0.30 6.92 7.43
CA LEU A 40 -1.25 7.78 8.13
C LEU A 40 -0.99 7.80 9.65
N ALA A 41 -0.62 6.64 10.22
CA ALA A 41 -0.38 6.52 11.66
C ALA A 41 0.89 7.28 12.05
N LYS A 42 0.75 8.30 12.87
CA LYS A 42 1.86 8.97 13.55
C LYS A 42 2.06 8.33 14.91
N TRP A 43 3.33 8.05 15.21
CA TRP A 43 3.73 7.42 16.46
C TRP A 43 4.22 8.45 17.48
N ASP A 44 3.79 9.72 17.31
CA ASP A 44 4.23 10.87 18.11
C ASP A 44 3.85 10.77 19.61
N ASP A 45 2.89 9.89 19.94
CA ASP A 45 2.41 9.68 21.32
C ASP A 45 3.10 8.51 22.04
N ILE A 46 4.11 7.90 21.43
CA ILE A 46 4.88 6.81 22.07
C ILE A 46 5.95 7.42 22.96
N GLN A 47 6.05 6.92 24.18
CA GLN A 47 7.14 7.34 25.08
C GLN A 47 8.50 6.88 24.51
N GLU A 48 9.53 7.75 24.63
CA GLU A 48 10.85 7.57 24.05
C GLU A 48 11.98 7.65 25.09
N ILE A 49 11.63 7.50 26.37
CA ILE A 49 12.58 7.67 27.47
C ILE A 49 13.00 6.31 28.06
N TYR A 50 12.02 5.39 28.18
CA TYR A 50 12.23 4.09 28.81
C TYR A 50 12.17 2.98 27.76
N GLY A 51 13.05 2.00 27.90
CA GLY A 51 13.08 0.85 27.03
C GLY A 51 12.14 -0.27 27.47
N ALA A 52 12.32 -1.44 26.85
CA ALA A 52 11.56 -2.64 27.20
C ALA A 52 11.84 -3.07 28.63
N GLY A 53 10.79 -3.45 29.37
CA GLY A 53 10.87 -3.88 30.77
C GLY A 53 9.69 -3.42 31.60
N TYR A 54 9.78 -3.65 32.90
CA TYR A 54 8.73 -3.33 33.85
C TYR A 54 9.35 -2.79 35.16
N ASN A 55 8.73 -1.77 35.76
CA ASN A 55 9.20 -1.14 37.00
C ASN A 55 10.67 -0.66 37.00
N GLY A 56 11.16 -0.22 35.87
CA GLY A 56 12.54 0.23 35.74
C GLY A 56 13.57 -0.89 35.54
N GLU A 57 13.13 -2.13 35.46
CA GLU A 57 14.01 -3.30 35.32
C GLU A 57 13.90 -3.89 33.90
N LEU A 58 15.03 -4.45 33.44
CA LEU A 58 15.09 -5.20 32.19
C LEU A 58 14.28 -6.51 32.27
N PRO A 59 13.80 -7.03 31.13
CA PRO A 59 13.19 -8.35 31.09
C PRO A 59 14.15 -9.39 31.67
N THR A 60 13.62 -10.33 32.45
CA THR A 60 14.38 -11.37 33.16
C THR A 60 15.12 -12.33 32.20
N SER A 61 14.72 -12.34 30.94
CA SER A 61 15.35 -13.14 29.88
C SER A 61 15.35 -12.35 28.57
N SER A 62 16.49 -12.35 27.89
CA SER A 62 16.61 -11.77 26.56
C SER A 62 15.70 -12.41 25.51
N THR A 63 15.16 -13.60 25.80
CA THR A 63 14.23 -14.35 24.95
C THR A 63 12.77 -14.20 25.37
N SER A 64 12.48 -13.69 26.56
CA SER A 64 11.12 -13.40 26.99
C SER A 64 10.75 -12.01 26.50
N GLY A 65 9.93 -11.96 25.42
CA GLY A 65 9.30 -10.71 25.03
C GLY A 65 8.56 -10.10 26.20
N THR A 66 8.68 -8.79 26.38
CA THR A 66 7.86 -8.02 27.32
C THR A 66 6.86 -7.19 26.53
N ASN A 67 5.64 -7.13 27.04
CA ASN A 67 4.60 -6.25 26.50
C ASN A 67 4.65 -4.85 27.15
N SER A 68 5.67 -4.59 27.95
CA SER A 68 5.83 -3.35 28.68
C SER A 68 7.03 -2.56 28.19
N SER A 69 6.86 -1.25 28.08
CA SER A 69 7.88 -0.27 27.71
C SER A 69 8.28 0.61 28.90
N TRP A 70 8.23 0.06 30.12
CA TRP A 70 8.56 0.76 31.37
C TRP A 70 9.76 0.10 32.08
N GLY A 71 10.75 -0.28 31.30
CA GLY A 71 12.02 -0.77 31.77
C GLY A 71 12.96 0.35 32.21
N PRO A 72 14.27 0.13 32.25
CA PRO A 72 15.24 1.16 32.60
C PRO A 72 15.23 2.28 31.55
N LYS A 73 15.65 3.47 31.97
CA LYS A 73 15.93 4.56 31.07
C LYS A 73 17.05 4.13 30.09
N ALA A 74 16.84 4.38 28.83
CA ALA A 74 17.86 4.15 27.83
C ALA A 74 18.99 5.17 28.03
N ASP A 75 20.15 4.69 28.44
CA ASP A 75 21.28 5.52 28.85
C ASP A 75 22.62 4.88 28.42
N ASP A 76 22.65 4.37 27.21
CA ASP A 76 23.82 3.81 26.53
C ASP A 76 24.61 2.71 27.31
N PHE A 77 23.96 2.03 28.26
CA PHE A 77 24.58 0.86 28.90
C PHE A 77 24.53 -0.35 27.95
N MET A 78 25.54 -1.21 28.08
CA MET A 78 25.61 -2.42 27.23
C MET A 78 24.58 -3.45 27.67
N PHE A 79 23.80 -3.94 26.70
CA PHE A 79 22.77 -4.96 26.90
C PHE A 79 22.96 -6.09 25.88
N LYS A 80 22.83 -7.31 26.38
CA LYS A 80 22.87 -8.50 25.53
C LYS A 80 21.49 -8.78 24.93
N TYR A 81 21.37 -8.59 23.62
CA TYR A 81 20.13 -8.79 22.89
C TYR A 81 19.84 -10.28 22.65
N PHE A 82 18.65 -10.54 22.07
CA PHE A 82 18.16 -11.91 21.79
C PHE A 82 19.01 -12.68 20.78
N ASP A 83 19.77 -11.98 19.94
CA ASP A 83 20.74 -12.54 18.98
C ASP A 83 22.10 -12.89 19.63
N GLY A 84 22.25 -12.61 20.92
CA GLY A 84 23.45 -12.87 21.69
C GLY A 84 24.52 -11.77 21.60
N GLU A 85 24.32 -10.75 20.79
CA GLU A 85 25.23 -9.62 20.62
C GLU A 85 25.02 -8.58 21.73
N GLU A 86 26.12 -8.01 22.21
CA GLU A 86 26.08 -6.90 23.16
C GLU A 86 26.13 -5.58 22.40
N ARG A 87 25.14 -4.74 22.64
CA ARG A 87 25.00 -3.43 22.00
C ARG A 87 24.53 -2.41 23.05
N PRO A 88 24.80 -1.10 22.84
CA PRO A 88 24.25 -0.07 23.69
C PRO A 88 22.73 -0.13 23.72
N PHE A 89 22.15 -0.05 24.92
CA PHE A 89 20.70 0.03 25.11
C PHE A 89 20.28 1.47 24.91
N MET A 90 19.83 1.80 23.71
CA MET A 90 19.47 3.15 23.30
C MET A 90 18.09 3.17 22.67
N MET A 91 17.44 4.33 22.74
CA MET A 91 16.13 4.54 22.10
C MET A 91 16.31 4.76 20.60
N HIS A 92 15.32 4.27 19.86
CA HIS A 92 15.21 4.45 18.41
C HIS A 92 13.87 5.14 18.10
N PRO A 93 13.72 6.45 18.35
CA PRO A 93 12.44 7.15 18.24
C PRO A 93 11.85 7.06 16.83
N ASN A 94 12.69 7.02 15.81
CA ASN A 94 12.26 6.95 14.43
C ASN A 94 12.06 5.51 13.89
N ASN A 95 12.23 4.48 14.73
CA ASN A 95 12.23 3.09 14.27
C ASN A 95 10.94 2.70 13.52
N ALA A 96 9.80 3.19 13.99
CA ALA A 96 8.52 2.93 13.34
C ALA A 96 8.36 3.73 12.03
N SER A 97 8.79 4.99 12.00
CA SER A 97 8.71 5.83 10.79
C SER A 97 9.73 5.43 9.74
N ASP A 98 10.93 5.03 10.15
CA ASP A 98 12.01 4.61 9.26
C ASP A 98 11.72 3.25 8.60
N PHE A 99 10.84 2.45 9.21
CA PHE A 99 10.40 1.18 8.64
C PHE A 99 9.56 1.38 7.37
N PHE A 100 8.75 2.42 7.32
CA PHE A 100 7.89 2.67 6.19
C PHE A 100 8.55 3.58 5.17
N ARG A 101 8.24 3.35 3.92
CA ARG A 101 8.65 4.20 2.81
C ARG A 101 7.44 4.88 2.17
N THR A 102 7.67 5.92 1.40
CA THR A 102 6.63 6.47 0.54
C THR A 102 6.37 5.50 -0.62
N GLY A 103 5.14 5.02 -0.70
CA GLY A 103 4.65 4.22 -1.81
C GLY A 103 4.19 5.10 -2.96
N PHE A 104 4.14 4.54 -4.15
CA PHE A 104 3.51 5.22 -5.28
C PHE A 104 2.99 4.21 -6.31
N THR A 105 1.88 4.55 -6.92
CA THR A 105 1.28 3.80 -8.01
C THR A 105 1.20 4.69 -9.23
N THR A 106 1.70 4.22 -10.35
CA THR A 106 1.51 4.85 -11.65
C THR A 106 0.70 3.94 -12.55
N GLN A 107 -0.28 4.48 -13.21
CA GLN A 107 -1.04 3.78 -14.23
C GLN A 107 -1.14 4.66 -15.47
N ASN A 108 -0.70 4.12 -16.60
CA ASN A 108 -0.75 4.80 -17.88
C ASN A 108 -1.47 3.92 -18.87
N SER A 109 -2.46 4.45 -19.57
CA SER A 109 -3.14 3.75 -20.63
C SER A 109 -3.25 4.60 -21.88
N ALA A 110 -2.91 4.02 -23.01
CA ALA A 110 -3.08 4.63 -24.32
C ALA A 110 -4.07 3.80 -25.13
N ILE A 111 -5.01 4.48 -25.74
CA ILE A 111 -6.08 3.86 -26.52
C ILE A 111 -6.10 4.50 -27.91
N LEU A 112 -5.98 3.68 -28.93
CA LEU A 112 -6.17 4.08 -30.32
C LEU A 112 -7.49 3.50 -30.81
N SER A 113 -8.38 4.34 -31.29
CA SER A 113 -9.64 3.91 -31.92
C SER A 113 -9.66 4.42 -33.35
N VAL A 114 -9.87 3.53 -34.28
CA VAL A 114 -10.00 3.82 -35.70
C VAL A 114 -11.34 3.30 -36.18
N ASN A 115 -12.11 4.14 -36.82
CA ASN A 115 -13.39 3.76 -37.42
C ASN A 115 -13.47 4.23 -38.84
N SER A 116 -13.78 3.31 -39.74
CA SER A 116 -13.92 3.55 -41.21
C SER A 116 -15.32 3.11 -41.63
N GLY A 117 -16.35 3.77 -41.14
CA GLY A 117 -17.75 3.61 -41.52
C GLY A 117 -18.37 2.20 -41.40
N LYS A 118 -17.66 1.16 -41.84
CA LYS A 118 -18.08 -0.25 -41.76
C LYS A 118 -17.31 -1.08 -40.76
N THR A 119 -16.12 -0.63 -40.41
CA THR A 119 -15.23 -1.41 -39.54
C THR A 119 -14.63 -0.49 -38.48
N GLY A 120 -14.74 -0.87 -37.20
CA GLY A 120 -14.12 -0.19 -36.09
C GLY A 120 -13.04 -1.07 -35.43
N MET A 121 -11.87 -0.50 -35.20
CA MET A 121 -10.79 -1.12 -34.42
C MET A 121 -10.49 -0.29 -33.20
N ARG A 122 -10.26 -0.95 -32.06
CA ARG A 122 -9.78 -0.33 -30.83
C ARG A 122 -8.60 -1.11 -30.30
N PHE A 123 -7.51 -0.42 -30.12
CA PHE A 123 -6.30 -0.96 -29.53
C PHE A 123 -6.01 -0.21 -28.23
N SER A 124 -5.72 -0.93 -27.17
CA SER A 124 -5.37 -0.33 -25.88
C SER A 124 -4.18 -1.02 -25.25
N VAL A 125 -3.30 -0.21 -24.68
CA VAL A 125 -2.15 -0.67 -23.88
C VAL A 125 -2.24 0.03 -22.55
N THR A 126 -2.06 -0.74 -21.46
CA THR A 126 -2.01 -0.22 -20.11
C THR A 126 -0.75 -0.73 -19.42
N ASP A 127 0.02 0.19 -18.86
CA ASP A 127 1.15 -0.08 -17.95
C ASP A 127 0.77 0.37 -16.55
N MET A 128 0.95 -0.50 -15.58
CA MET A 128 0.72 -0.19 -14.16
C MET A 128 1.95 -0.61 -13.37
N ARG A 129 2.43 0.29 -12.53
CA ARG A 129 3.55 0.03 -11.62
C ARG A 129 3.16 0.46 -10.22
N ASN A 130 3.39 -0.44 -9.29
CA ASN A 130 3.11 -0.22 -7.88
C ASN A 130 4.38 -0.38 -7.05
N LYS A 131 4.58 0.56 -6.12
CA LYS A 131 5.57 0.48 -5.06
C LYS A 131 4.87 0.72 -3.74
N ASP A 132 4.82 -0.33 -2.91
CA ASP A 132 4.13 -0.29 -1.62
C ASP A 132 4.89 0.53 -0.58
N ILE A 133 4.18 0.97 0.47
CA ILE A 133 4.76 1.62 1.65
C ILE A 133 5.60 0.67 2.51
N LEU A 134 5.37 -0.63 2.43
CA LEU A 134 6.16 -1.64 3.13
C LEU A 134 7.45 -1.95 2.36
N PRO A 135 8.61 -1.98 3.02
CA PRO A 135 9.85 -2.41 2.38
C PRO A 135 9.79 -3.90 2.01
N ASN A 136 10.49 -4.28 0.93
CA ASN A 136 10.62 -5.67 0.48
C ASN A 136 9.29 -6.36 0.04
N THR A 137 8.24 -5.60 -0.23
CA THR A 137 7.08 -6.13 -0.95
C THR A 137 7.39 -6.23 -2.44
N TYR A 138 6.78 -7.22 -3.11
CA TYR A 138 6.93 -7.38 -4.55
C TYR A 138 6.45 -6.10 -5.25
N GLU A 139 7.33 -5.55 -6.09
CA GLU A 139 7.01 -4.45 -6.98
C GLU A 139 6.42 -5.05 -8.28
N SER A 140 5.20 -4.71 -8.60
CA SER A 140 4.51 -5.15 -9.82
C SER A 140 4.39 -4.02 -10.83
#